data_4dc0c51649a2cdab204dc5a1c3844f2c
#
_entry.id   4dc0c51649a2cdab204dc5a1c3844f2c
#
_cell.length_a   1.000
_cell.length_b   1.000
_cell.length_c   1.000
_cell.angle_alpha   90.00
_cell.angle_beta   90.00
_cell.angle_gamma   90.00
#
_symmetry.space_group_name_H-M   'P 1'
#
loop_
_entity.id
_entity.type
_entity.pdbx_description
1 polymer ?
#
loop_
_entity_poly.entity_id
_entity_poly.type
_entity_poly.pdbx_seq_one_letter_code
_entity_poly.pdbx_strand_id
1 'polypeptide(L)'
;MKFDRILCDVPCSGDGTMRKNVGLWKNFHSHMGHGMHALQLDILERGFKLLKKGGRLVYSTCSFNPLENEAVVASALSRHIKQMKLVDVSKEVSPHLKYRPGFVNWKVFHKGKGKKDP
;
A
#
# COMPACT_ATOMS: atom_id res chain seq x y z
N MET A 1 15.80 18.85 4.28
CA MET A 1 15.89 18.54 2.84
C MET A 1 14.50 18.10 2.37
N LYS A 2 14.02 18.59 1.22
CA LYS A 2 12.74 18.21 0.61
C LYS A 2 12.92 17.96 -0.88
N PHE A 3 12.05 17.10 -1.45
CA PHE A 3 12.16 16.59 -2.81
C PHE A 3 10.90 16.92 -3.63
N ASP A 4 11.07 17.11 -4.92
CA ASP A 4 9.96 17.36 -5.86
C ASP A 4 9.26 16.06 -6.27
N ARG A 5 10.00 14.94 -6.26
CA ARG A 5 9.51 13.61 -6.65
C ARG A 5 10.03 12.59 -5.64
N ILE A 6 9.11 11.73 -5.17
CA ILE A 6 9.44 10.65 -4.22
C ILE A 6 8.81 9.37 -4.72
N LEU A 7 9.55 8.27 -4.67
CA LEU A 7 9.05 6.92 -4.83
C LEU A 7 9.17 6.20 -3.48
N CYS A 8 8.05 5.72 -2.97
CA CYS A 8 7.97 4.84 -1.81
C CYS A 8 7.67 3.42 -2.30
N ASP A 9 8.69 2.69 -2.71
CA ASP A 9 8.62 1.27 -3.00
C ASP A 9 8.87 0.51 -1.71
N VAL A 10 7.77 0.14 -1.03
CA VAL A 10 7.83 -0.31 0.37
C VAL A 10 7.99 -1.83 0.49
N PRO A 11 8.58 -2.33 1.58
CA PRO A 11 8.57 -3.75 1.87
C PRO A 11 7.12 -4.23 2.04
N CYS A 12 6.83 -5.42 1.52
CA CYS A 12 5.48 -5.99 1.51
C CYS A 12 5.51 -7.52 1.59
N SER A 13 4.34 -8.16 1.68
CA SER A 13 4.21 -9.62 1.68
C SER A 13 4.70 -10.29 0.39
N GLY A 14 4.72 -9.53 -0.71
CA GLY A 14 5.30 -9.97 -1.97
C GLY A 14 4.49 -11.00 -2.75
N ASP A 15 3.21 -11.19 -2.44
CA ASP A 15 2.34 -12.18 -3.08
C ASP A 15 2.23 -12.01 -4.59
N GLY A 16 2.40 -10.81 -5.12
CA GLY A 16 2.51 -10.55 -6.56
C GLY A 16 3.78 -11.09 -7.21
N THR A 17 4.76 -11.55 -6.42
CA THR A 17 6.03 -12.09 -6.92
C THR A 17 6.14 -13.61 -6.86
N MET A 18 5.08 -14.34 -6.49
CA MET A 18 5.09 -15.80 -6.32
C MET A 18 5.61 -16.54 -7.55
N ARG A 19 5.32 -16.03 -8.74
CA ARG A 19 5.82 -16.60 -10.00
C ARG A 19 7.35 -16.54 -10.10
N LYS A 20 7.95 -15.48 -9.59
CA LYS A 20 9.41 -15.25 -9.56
C LYS A 20 10.05 -15.88 -8.33
N ASN A 21 9.36 -15.84 -7.21
CA ASN A 21 9.85 -16.34 -5.93
C ASN A 21 9.01 -17.55 -5.50
N VAL A 22 9.44 -18.74 -5.96
CA VAL A 22 8.74 -20.00 -5.70
C VAL A 22 8.66 -20.35 -4.21
N GLY A 23 9.60 -19.87 -3.40
CA GLY A 23 9.59 -20.07 -1.94
C GLY A 23 8.39 -19.47 -1.24
N LEU A 24 7.79 -18.41 -1.83
CA LEU A 24 6.57 -17.81 -1.29
C LEU A 24 5.37 -18.75 -1.32
N TRP A 25 5.26 -19.63 -2.28
CA TRP A 25 4.18 -20.64 -2.34
C TRP A 25 4.11 -21.50 -1.09
N LYS A 26 5.27 -21.80 -0.49
CA LYS A 26 5.36 -22.63 0.71
C LYS A 26 5.15 -21.84 2.00
N ASN A 27 5.55 -20.58 2.01
CA ASN A 27 5.65 -19.77 3.23
C ASN A 27 4.60 -18.66 3.31
N PHE A 28 3.84 -18.41 2.24
CA PHE A 28 2.83 -17.36 2.22
C PHE A 28 1.65 -17.71 3.13
N HIS A 29 1.23 -16.75 3.92
CA HIS A 29 0.00 -16.81 4.69
C HIS A 29 -0.66 -15.42 4.77
N SER A 30 -1.98 -15.39 4.87
CA SER A 30 -2.79 -14.17 4.79
C SER A 30 -2.48 -13.10 5.85
N HIS A 31 -1.87 -13.49 6.96
CA HIS A 31 -1.50 -12.56 8.03
C HIS A 31 -0.23 -11.74 7.75
N MET A 32 0.54 -12.08 6.73
CA MET A 32 1.76 -11.34 6.40
C MET A 32 1.48 -9.86 6.13
N GLY A 33 0.42 -9.57 5.38
CA GLY A 33 0.02 -8.20 5.08
C GLY A 33 -0.36 -7.37 6.31
N HIS A 34 -0.98 -7.99 7.32
CA HIS A 34 -1.32 -7.29 8.57
C HIS A 34 -0.09 -6.77 9.31
N GLY A 35 0.99 -7.55 9.33
CA GLY A 35 2.24 -7.16 9.99
C GLY A 35 2.98 -6.03 9.28
N MET A 36 2.75 -5.85 7.98
CA MET A 36 3.44 -4.84 7.17
C MET A 36 2.77 -3.47 7.17
N HIS A 37 1.46 -3.41 7.40
CA HIS A 37 0.66 -2.18 7.26
C HIS A 37 1.23 -0.99 8.04
N ALA A 38 1.60 -1.18 9.30
CA ALA A 38 2.11 -0.09 10.14
C ALA A 38 3.43 0.47 9.59
N LEU A 39 4.37 -0.40 9.24
CA LEU A 39 5.64 0.01 8.66
C LEU A 39 5.47 0.75 7.32
N GLN A 40 4.59 0.23 6.46
CA GLN A 40 4.28 0.84 5.17
C GLN A 40 3.69 2.24 5.33
N LEU A 41 2.79 2.41 6.31
CA LEU A 41 2.20 3.69 6.64
C LEU A 41 3.25 4.69 7.13
N ASP A 42 4.14 4.27 8.03
CA ASP A 42 5.23 5.12 8.56
C ASP A 42 6.17 5.60 7.43
N ILE A 43 6.51 4.70 6.49
CA ILE A 43 7.33 5.05 5.33
C ILE A 43 6.61 6.07 4.45
N LEU A 44 5.33 5.86 4.15
CA LEU A 44 4.54 6.78 3.34
C LEU A 44 4.41 8.16 4.00
N GLU A 45 4.10 8.22 5.29
CA GLU A 45 4.02 9.47 6.04
C GLU A 45 5.39 10.18 6.13
N ARG A 46 6.49 9.43 6.21
CA ARG A 46 7.82 10.00 6.11
C ARG A 46 8.05 10.62 4.72
N GLY A 47 7.60 9.95 3.67
CA GLY A 47 7.59 10.49 2.32
C GLY A 47 6.84 11.82 2.23
N PHE A 48 5.65 11.93 2.83
CA PHE A 48 4.88 13.18 2.88
C PHE A 48 5.67 14.33 3.53
N LYS A 49 6.35 14.05 4.64
CA LYS A 49 7.18 15.06 5.33
C LYS A 49 8.37 15.53 4.49
N LEU A 50 8.86 14.71 3.59
CA LEU A 50 9.99 15.02 2.70
C LEU A 50 9.57 15.62 1.37
N LEU A 51 8.28 15.59 1.03
CA LEU A 51 7.76 16.13 -0.23
C LEU A 51 7.65 17.65 -0.16
N LYS A 52 8.04 18.33 -1.23
CA LYS A 52 7.79 19.76 -1.40
C LYS A 52 6.31 20.02 -1.72
N LYS A 53 5.85 21.23 -1.45
CA LYS A 53 4.53 21.71 -1.92
C LYS A 53 4.49 21.62 -3.45
N GLY A 54 3.42 21.02 -4.00
CA GLY A 54 3.28 20.77 -5.44
C GLY A 54 4.10 19.59 -5.97
N GLY A 55 4.86 18.89 -5.11
CA GLY A 55 5.57 17.68 -5.47
C GLY A 55 4.63 16.48 -5.69
N ARG A 56 5.14 15.43 -6.30
CA ARG A 56 4.45 14.15 -6.50
C ARG A 56 5.16 13.02 -5.78
N LEU A 57 4.38 12.17 -5.11
CA LEU A 57 4.85 10.95 -4.48
C LEU A 57 4.12 9.76 -5.11
N VAL A 58 4.86 8.70 -5.41
CA VAL A 58 4.32 7.42 -5.84
C VAL A 58 4.55 6.41 -4.71
N TYR A 59 3.51 5.69 -4.34
CA TYR A 59 3.56 4.55 -3.43
C TYR A 59 3.42 3.27 -4.24
N SER A 60 4.29 2.31 -4.02
CA SER A 60 4.27 1.03 -4.74
C SER A 60 4.57 -0.14 -3.82
N THR A 61 3.99 -1.29 -4.15
CA THR A 61 4.27 -2.59 -3.56
C THR A 61 4.28 -3.67 -4.63
N CYS A 62 4.83 -4.83 -4.33
CA CYS A 62 4.64 -6.04 -5.11
C CYS A 62 3.58 -6.98 -4.47
N SER A 63 2.63 -6.42 -3.72
CA SER A 63 1.50 -7.13 -3.13
C SER A 63 0.20 -6.82 -3.86
N PHE A 64 -0.70 -7.80 -3.96
CA PHE A 64 -2.08 -7.61 -4.39
C PHE A 64 -3.04 -7.33 -3.22
N ASN A 65 -2.55 -7.41 -1.99
CA ASN A 65 -3.38 -7.27 -0.80
C ASN A 65 -3.80 -5.81 -0.59
N PRO A 66 -5.11 -5.47 -0.55
CA PRO A 66 -5.56 -4.11 -0.33
C PRO A 66 -5.20 -3.56 1.06
N LEU A 67 -4.89 -4.41 2.04
CA LEU A 67 -4.39 -3.97 3.35
C LEU A 67 -3.01 -3.31 3.25
N GLU A 68 -2.21 -3.70 2.26
CA GLU A 68 -0.87 -3.19 2.01
C GLU A 68 -0.85 -2.08 0.96
N ASN A 69 -1.94 -1.85 0.27
CA ASN A 69 -2.09 -0.87 -0.81
C ASN A 69 -3.13 0.19 -0.46
N GLU A 70 -4.39 -0.04 -0.81
CA GLU A 70 -5.44 0.95 -0.66
C GLU A 70 -5.65 1.37 0.79
N ALA A 71 -5.56 0.45 1.74
CA ALA A 71 -5.74 0.77 3.16
C ALA A 71 -4.61 1.67 3.70
N VAL A 72 -3.36 1.45 3.28
CA VAL A 72 -2.23 2.30 3.68
C VAL A 72 -2.41 3.71 3.13
N VAL A 73 -2.73 3.83 1.84
CA VAL A 73 -2.95 5.13 1.18
C VAL A 73 -4.14 5.85 1.80
N ALA A 74 -5.27 5.17 2.03
CA ALA A 74 -6.45 5.74 2.66
C ALA A 74 -6.16 6.24 4.08
N SER A 75 -5.43 5.45 4.89
CA SER A 75 -5.02 5.83 6.25
C SER A 75 -4.13 7.06 6.25
N ALA A 76 -3.12 7.11 5.37
CA ALA A 76 -2.23 8.26 5.25
C ALA A 76 -2.99 9.52 4.80
N LEU A 77 -3.85 9.42 3.79
CA LEU A 77 -4.64 10.55 3.30
C LEU A 77 -5.63 11.06 4.34
N SER A 78 -6.28 10.20 5.12
CA SER A 78 -7.21 10.63 6.17
C SER A 78 -6.52 11.49 7.23
N ARG A 79 -5.27 11.19 7.56
CA ARG A 79 -4.46 11.95 8.53
C ARG A 79 -3.92 13.26 7.95
N HIS A 80 -3.77 13.34 6.63
CA HIS A 80 -3.14 14.47 5.93
C HIS A 80 -4.06 15.14 4.89
N ILE A 81 -5.38 15.04 5.07
CA ILE A 81 -6.41 15.47 4.09
C ILE A 81 -6.29 16.94 3.65
N LYS A 82 -5.79 17.81 4.52
CA LYS A 82 -5.58 19.24 4.21
C LYS A 82 -4.32 19.52 3.38
N GLN A 83 -3.41 18.55 3.29
CA GLN A 83 -2.06 18.74 2.72
C GLN A 83 -1.82 17.85 1.50
N MET A 84 -2.47 16.68 1.45
CA MET A 84 -2.26 15.66 0.43
C MET A 84 -3.57 15.32 -0.27
N LYS A 85 -3.47 14.99 -1.54
CA LYS A 85 -4.59 14.48 -2.34
C LYS A 85 -4.13 13.35 -3.24
N LEU A 86 -5.01 12.40 -3.49
CA LEU A 86 -4.78 11.39 -4.51
C LEU A 86 -4.91 12.04 -5.90
N VAL A 87 -3.97 11.72 -6.79
CA VAL A 87 -3.99 12.20 -8.18
C VAL A 87 -4.32 11.02 -9.09
N ASP A 88 -5.37 11.14 -9.87
CA ASP A 88 -5.68 10.18 -10.92
C ASP A 88 -4.71 10.40 -12.09
N VAL A 89 -3.86 9.43 -12.34
CA VAL A 89 -2.88 9.41 -13.42
C VAL A 89 -3.28 8.50 -14.58
N SER A 90 -4.49 8.00 -14.60
CA SER A 90 -4.98 7.04 -15.61
C SER A 90 -4.77 7.56 -17.05
N LYS A 91 -4.95 8.86 -17.26
CA LYS A 91 -4.73 9.53 -18.55
C LYS A 91 -3.26 9.81 -18.87
N GLU A 92 -2.39 9.84 -17.85
CA GLU A 92 -0.96 10.11 -18.00
C GLU A 92 -0.16 8.82 -18.25
N VAL A 93 -0.75 7.67 -17.85
CA VAL A 93 -0.12 6.36 -18.03
C VAL A 93 -0.16 5.96 -19.50
N SER A 94 0.92 5.37 -19.98
CA SER A 94 1.03 4.91 -21.37
C SER A 94 -0.21 4.11 -21.80
N PRO A 95 -0.77 4.34 -23.00
CA PRO A 95 -1.92 3.59 -23.51
C PRO A 95 -1.66 2.08 -23.63
N HIS A 96 -0.39 1.68 -23.61
CA HIS A 96 0.02 0.26 -23.63
C HIS A 96 0.07 -0.38 -22.24
N LEU A 97 0.00 0.42 -21.16
CA LEU A 97 -0.02 -0.11 -19.79
C LEU A 97 -1.44 -0.48 -19.39
N LYS A 98 -1.68 -1.78 -19.23
CA LYS A 98 -2.95 -2.29 -18.69
C LYS A 98 -2.95 -2.12 -17.17
N TYR A 99 -3.99 -1.51 -16.64
CA TYR A 99 -4.19 -1.33 -15.20
C TYR A 99 -5.62 -1.70 -14.80
N ARG A 100 -5.84 -1.87 -13.52
CA ARG A 100 -7.18 -1.99 -12.92
C ARG A 100 -7.37 -0.86 -11.91
N PRO A 101 -8.59 -0.35 -11.75
CA PRO A 101 -8.88 0.61 -10.69
C PRO A 101 -8.64 -0.05 -9.32
N GLY A 102 -8.19 0.75 -8.34
CA GLY A 102 -8.04 0.31 -6.97
C GLY A 102 -9.39 0.01 -6.31
N PHE A 103 -9.37 -0.75 -5.23
CA PHE A 103 -10.56 -1.07 -4.46
C PHE A 103 -10.99 0.12 -3.60
N VAL A 104 -12.30 0.39 -3.58
CA VAL A 104 -12.91 1.39 -2.70
C VAL A 104 -13.59 0.76 -1.48
N ASN A 105 -13.91 -0.54 -1.56
CA ASN A 105 -14.51 -1.31 -0.50
C ASN A 105 -13.96 -2.73 -0.48
N TRP A 106 -13.65 -3.25 0.70
CA TRP A 106 -13.26 -4.65 0.93
C TRP A 106 -13.59 -5.07 2.36
N LYS A 107 -13.72 -6.38 2.57
CA LYS A 107 -13.96 -6.95 3.90
C LYS A 107 -12.63 -7.29 4.56
N VAL A 108 -12.42 -6.82 5.78
CA VAL A 108 -11.29 -7.20 6.63
C VAL A 108 -11.80 -8.18 7.68
N PHE A 109 -11.27 -9.39 7.68
CA PHE A 109 -11.57 -10.38 8.69
C PHE A 109 -10.52 -10.31 9.81
N HIS A 110 -10.95 -9.93 11.01
CA HIS A 110 -10.12 -10.06 12.19
C HIS A 110 -10.23 -11.48 12.73
N LYS A 111 -9.12 -12.03 13.19
CA LYS A 111 -9.16 -13.24 14.00
C LYS A 111 -10.01 -12.94 15.21
N GLY A 112 -11.21 -13.47 15.29
CA GLY A 112 -12.04 -13.37 16.49
C GLY A 112 -11.18 -13.82 17.67
N LYS A 113 -11.25 -13.08 18.79
CA LYS A 113 -10.75 -13.62 20.06
C LYS A 113 -11.51 -14.92 20.26
N GLY A 114 -10.85 -16.06 20.05
CA GLY A 114 -11.46 -17.35 20.29
C GLY A 114 -12.03 -17.32 21.69
N LYS A 115 -13.34 -17.47 21.83
CA LYS A 115 -13.92 -17.88 23.11
C LYS A 115 -13.18 -19.17 23.44
N LYS A 116 -12.45 -19.18 24.54
CA LYS A 116 -12.08 -20.44 25.19
C LYS A 116 -13.43 -21.03 25.56
N ASP A 117 -13.83 -22.08 24.88
CA ASP A 117 -14.92 -22.93 25.36
C ASP A 117 -14.52 -23.47 26.73
N PRO A 118 -15.50 -23.58 27.63
CA PRO A 118 -15.30 -23.99 29.03
C PRO A 118 -14.75 -25.39 29.18
#